data_9a6e6c01f0bc11f43425e82ef71d8668
#
_entry.id   9a6e6c01f0bc11f43425e82ef71d8668
#
_cell.length_a   1.000
_cell.length_b   1.000
_cell.length_c   1.000
_cell.angle_alpha   90.00
_cell.angle_beta   90.00
_cell.angle_gamma   90.00
#
_symmetry.space_group_name_H-M   'P 1'
#
loop_
_entity.id
_entity.type
_entity.pdbx_description
1 polymer ?
#
loop_
_entity_poly.entity_id
_entity_poly.type
_entity_poly.pdbx_seq_one_letter_code
_entity_poly.pdbx_strand_id
1 'polypeptide(L)'
;MRRKTVNTARRFLLLVILAAIAAGVVSAWQTARSGAGPASALAVLKLFGPLFPLAGQHIGIVAGHSGNDAGAVCPDGLTEAQVNKVIAEAVVEELRTRGATVDLLAEFDGRLSGYRAAAFVSIHADSCQVDLSGYKVARLDTGELASSPASARLADCLWQEYELATGLPRHPNTVTFDMSRYHAFREIAPTTPAAIIETGFLKADRSLLTQQPERAAAGIVAGIVCFLANHEGGAP
;
A
#
# COMPACT_ATOMS: atom_id res chain seq x y z
N MET A 1 -9.93 19.59 -28.84
CA MET A 1 -10.97 20.12 -27.93
C MET A 1 -10.97 19.52 -26.48
N ARG A 2 -10.53 18.30 -26.23
CA ARG A 2 -10.56 17.64 -24.89
C ARG A 2 -9.69 18.27 -23.79
N ARG A 3 -8.51 18.84 -24.09
CA ARG A 3 -7.61 19.42 -23.06
C ARG A 3 -8.15 20.69 -22.36
N LYS A 4 -8.97 21.50 -23.03
CA LYS A 4 -9.55 22.73 -22.42
C LYS A 4 -10.63 22.40 -21.41
N THR A 5 -11.46 21.36 -21.64
CA THR A 5 -12.55 20.93 -20.75
C THR A 5 -12.02 20.33 -19.45
N VAL A 6 -10.93 19.54 -19.51
CA VAL A 6 -10.30 18.94 -18.31
C VAL A 6 -9.71 20.03 -17.40
N ASN A 7 -9.06 21.05 -17.97
CA ASN A 7 -8.50 22.13 -17.18
C ASN A 7 -9.58 23.01 -16.53
N THR A 8 -10.73 23.18 -17.17
CA THR A 8 -11.86 23.94 -16.61
C THR A 8 -12.52 23.18 -15.45
N ALA A 9 -12.72 21.87 -15.59
CA ALA A 9 -13.25 21.01 -14.52
C ALA A 9 -12.30 20.97 -13.31
N ARG A 10 -10.98 20.86 -13.53
CA ARG A 10 -9.97 20.89 -12.48
C ARG A 10 -9.91 22.24 -11.75
N ARG A 11 -10.05 23.35 -12.47
CA ARG A 11 -10.11 24.70 -11.86
C ARG A 11 -11.38 24.89 -11.06
N PHE A 12 -12.52 24.41 -11.56
CA PHE A 12 -13.80 24.47 -10.85
C PHE A 12 -13.75 23.64 -9.55
N LEU A 13 -13.19 22.44 -9.61
CA LEU A 13 -12.99 21.57 -8.43
C LEU A 13 -12.08 22.23 -7.39
N LEU A 14 -10.97 22.85 -7.82
CA LEU A 14 -10.07 23.58 -6.93
C LEU A 14 -10.75 24.78 -6.27
N LEU A 15 -11.59 25.50 -6.99
CA LEU A 15 -12.36 26.64 -6.43
C LEU A 15 -13.39 26.17 -5.41
N VAL A 16 -14.06 25.04 -5.66
CA VAL A 16 -15.01 24.43 -4.71
C VAL A 16 -14.29 23.99 -3.43
N ILE A 17 -13.13 23.35 -3.57
CA ILE A 17 -12.29 22.93 -2.43
C ILE A 17 -11.82 24.16 -1.63
N LEU A 18 -11.33 25.20 -2.30
CA LEU A 18 -10.89 26.42 -1.63
C LEU A 18 -12.04 27.14 -0.91
N ALA A 19 -13.23 27.19 -1.51
CA ALA A 19 -14.42 27.75 -0.89
C ALA A 19 -14.86 26.93 0.35
N ALA A 20 -14.80 25.61 0.29
CA ALA A 20 -15.09 24.73 1.42
C ALA A 20 -14.08 24.89 2.56
N ILE A 21 -12.79 25.02 2.24
CA ILE A 21 -11.73 25.29 3.23
C ILE A 21 -11.95 26.66 3.88
N ALA A 22 -12.25 27.70 3.09
CA ALA A 22 -12.51 29.05 3.61
C ALA A 22 -13.75 29.06 4.52
N ALA A 23 -14.82 28.37 4.15
CA ALA A 23 -16.03 28.24 4.98
C ALA A 23 -15.73 27.49 6.29
N GLY A 24 -14.90 26.43 6.23
CA GLY A 24 -14.43 25.67 7.40
C GLY A 24 -13.59 26.51 8.36
N VAL A 25 -12.69 27.34 7.82
CA VAL A 25 -11.84 28.24 8.62
C VAL A 25 -12.69 29.34 9.27
N VAL A 26 -13.64 29.94 8.55
CA VAL A 26 -14.56 30.93 9.11
C VAL A 26 -15.43 30.32 10.20
N SER A 27 -15.96 29.15 9.99
CA SER A 27 -16.75 28.39 10.97
C SER A 27 -15.93 28.06 12.24
N ALA A 28 -14.68 27.59 12.07
CA ALA A 28 -13.78 27.32 13.18
C ALA A 28 -13.42 28.59 13.98
N TRP A 29 -13.27 29.72 13.30
CA TRP A 29 -12.99 31.00 13.94
C TRP A 29 -14.21 31.55 14.71
N GLN A 30 -15.41 31.35 14.19
CA GLN A 30 -16.65 31.71 14.88
C GLN A 30 -16.90 30.83 16.12
N THR A 31 -16.62 29.52 16.04
CA THR A 31 -16.75 28.61 17.17
C THR A 31 -15.68 28.84 18.24
N ALA A 32 -14.46 29.20 17.87
CA ALA A 32 -13.41 29.59 18.81
C ALA A 32 -13.80 30.86 19.62
N ARG A 33 -14.55 31.77 19.03
CA ARG A 33 -15.08 32.95 19.71
C ARG A 33 -16.29 32.68 20.64
N SER A 34 -17.04 31.61 20.37
CA SER A 34 -18.24 31.26 21.15
C SER A 34 -17.95 30.26 22.31
N GLY A 35 -16.68 29.91 22.57
CA GLY A 35 -16.32 29.03 23.67
C GLY A 35 -16.75 27.57 23.50
N ALA A 36 -17.21 27.17 22.30
CA ALA A 36 -17.56 25.79 22.00
C ALA A 36 -16.29 24.95 21.73
N GLY A 37 -16.09 23.89 22.50
CA GLY A 37 -14.90 23.02 22.45
C GLY A 37 -14.70 22.26 21.14
N PRO A 38 -13.76 21.29 21.07
CA PRO A 38 -13.17 20.72 19.86
C PRO A 38 -14.10 19.86 18.97
N ALA A 39 -15.42 19.96 19.14
CA ALA A 39 -16.41 19.26 18.32
C ALA A 39 -16.35 19.62 16.81
N SER A 40 -15.73 20.74 16.44
CA SER A 40 -15.65 21.22 15.07
C SER A 40 -14.62 20.45 14.21
N ALA A 41 -13.51 20.00 14.79
CA ALA A 41 -12.50 19.24 14.06
C ALA A 41 -13.00 17.84 13.62
N LEU A 42 -13.76 17.18 14.49
CA LEU A 42 -14.41 15.89 14.21
C LEU A 42 -15.52 16.02 13.14
N ALA A 43 -16.25 17.14 13.11
CA ALA A 43 -17.27 17.37 12.09
C ALA A 43 -16.64 17.61 10.70
N VAL A 44 -15.54 18.36 10.63
CA VAL A 44 -14.79 18.56 9.39
C VAL A 44 -14.19 17.24 8.90
N LEU A 45 -13.62 16.42 9.77
CA LEU A 45 -13.08 15.11 9.43
C LEU A 45 -14.16 14.17 8.87
N LYS A 46 -15.38 14.19 9.43
CA LYS A 46 -16.53 13.42 8.90
C LYS A 46 -17.01 13.91 7.54
N LEU A 47 -16.89 15.20 7.23
CA LEU A 47 -17.30 15.76 5.94
C LEU A 47 -16.32 15.39 4.82
N PHE A 48 -15.02 15.30 5.12
CA PHE A 48 -13.96 14.97 4.17
C PHE A 48 -13.53 13.50 4.21
N GLY A 49 -13.98 12.71 5.17
CA GLY A 49 -13.69 11.29 5.30
C GLY A 49 -13.90 10.48 4.01
N PRO A 50 -14.99 10.68 3.26
CA PRO A 50 -15.18 10.01 1.97
C PRO A 50 -14.16 10.39 0.89
N LEU A 51 -13.55 11.58 0.99
CA LEU A 51 -12.56 12.08 0.03
C LEU A 51 -11.14 11.57 0.35
N PHE A 52 -10.87 11.27 1.62
CA PHE A 52 -9.58 10.79 2.12
C PHE A 52 -9.78 9.57 3.03
N PRO A 53 -10.12 8.41 2.45
CA PRO A 53 -10.50 7.22 3.22
C PRO A 53 -9.36 6.67 4.10
N LEU A 54 -8.12 7.07 3.84
CA LEU A 54 -6.94 6.66 4.59
C LEU A 54 -6.34 7.79 5.46
N ALA A 55 -7.09 8.87 5.69
CA ALA A 55 -6.60 9.98 6.52
C ALA A 55 -6.24 9.49 7.94
N GLY A 56 -5.03 9.83 8.38
CA GLY A 56 -4.51 9.41 9.69
C GLY A 56 -3.89 8.02 9.72
N GLN A 57 -3.95 7.24 8.63
CA GLN A 57 -3.25 5.96 8.55
C GLN A 57 -1.79 6.17 8.19
N HIS A 58 -0.88 5.48 8.90
CA HIS A 58 0.54 5.40 8.60
C HIS A 58 0.85 4.02 8.03
N ILE A 59 1.47 3.96 6.84
CA ILE A 59 1.70 2.73 6.08
C ILE A 59 3.17 2.64 5.69
N GLY A 60 3.79 1.47 5.86
CA GLY A 60 5.14 1.17 5.40
C GLY A 60 5.11 0.34 4.12
N ILE A 61 5.81 0.78 3.10
CA ILE A 61 6.00 0.04 1.83
C ILE A 61 7.50 -0.17 1.61
N VAL A 62 7.92 -1.42 1.51
CA VAL A 62 9.29 -1.76 1.12
C VAL A 62 9.33 -2.04 -0.38
N ALA A 63 10.27 -1.40 -1.07
CA ALA A 63 10.67 -1.80 -2.42
C ALA A 63 11.76 -2.89 -2.27
N GLY A 64 11.40 -4.15 -2.44
CA GLY A 64 12.30 -5.28 -2.25
C GLY A 64 13.58 -5.15 -3.07
N HIS A 65 14.69 -5.58 -2.51
CA HIS A 65 16.07 -5.45 -3.04
C HIS A 65 16.58 -4.01 -3.18
N SER A 66 15.73 -2.99 -3.10
CA SER A 66 16.13 -1.60 -3.29
C SER A 66 17.21 -1.17 -2.28
N GLY A 67 18.31 -0.63 -2.81
CA GLY A 67 19.43 -0.17 -1.99
C GLY A 67 20.36 -1.27 -1.46
N ASN A 68 20.11 -2.54 -1.84
CA ASN A 68 20.90 -3.69 -1.39
C ASN A 68 21.52 -4.46 -2.58
N ASP A 69 20.69 -5.08 -3.43
CA ASP A 69 21.14 -5.90 -4.56
C ASP A 69 20.15 -5.81 -5.74
N ALA A 70 20.37 -6.61 -6.76
CA ALA A 70 19.51 -6.61 -7.94
C ALA A 70 18.28 -7.52 -7.82
N GLY A 71 18.26 -8.43 -6.83
CA GLY A 71 17.30 -9.53 -6.80
C GLY A 71 17.49 -10.45 -8.01
N ALA A 72 16.42 -11.03 -8.51
CA ALA A 72 16.44 -11.81 -9.73
C ALA A 72 16.82 -10.94 -10.94
N VAL A 73 17.69 -11.48 -11.81
CA VAL A 73 18.18 -10.81 -13.02
C VAL A 73 17.78 -11.61 -14.27
N CYS A 74 17.08 -10.95 -15.19
CA CYS A 74 16.70 -11.53 -16.47
C CYS A 74 17.86 -11.50 -17.47
N PRO A 75 17.86 -12.37 -18.50
CA PRO A 75 18.92 -12.41 -19.51
C PRO A 75 19.14 -11.09 -20.27
N ASP A 76 18.14 -10.23 -20.35
CA ASP A 76 18.19 -8.91 -20.99
C ASP A 76 18.56 -7.77 -20.04
N GLY A 77 18.90 -8.09 -18.79
CA GLY A 77 19.35 -7.14 -17.78
C GLY A 77 18.25 -6.51 -16.94
N LEU A 78 16.96 -6.84 -17.14
CA LEU A 78 15.90 -6.41 -16.23
C LEU A 78 16.15 -7.02 -14.85
N THR A 79 16.06 -6.20 -13.80
CA THR A 79 16.24 -6.67 -12.41
C THR A 79 14.94 -6.58 -11.63
N GLU A 80 14.81 -7.46 -10.67
CA GLU A 80 13.71 -7.46 -9.72
C GLU A 80 13.63 -6.14 -8.95
N ALA A 81 14.76 -5.63 -8.46
CA ALA A 81 14.83 -4.35 -7.76
C ALA A 81 14.25 -3.17 -8.58
N GLN A 82 14.46 -3.15 -9.90
CA GLN A 82 13.89 -2.12 -10.78
C GLN A 82 12.37 -2.23 -10.83
N VAL A 83 11.83 -3.42 -10.98
CA VAL A 83 10.39 -3.69 -11.06
C VAL A 83 9.72 -3.37 -9.73
N ASN A 84 10.27 -3.87 -8.63
CA ASN A 84 9.76 -3.64 -7.28
C ASN A 84 9.69 -2.15 -6.95
N LYS A 85 10.74 -1.40 -7.31
CA LYS A 85 10.79 0.05 -7.08
C LYS A 85 9.66 0.78 -7.82
N VAL A 86 9.45 0.49 -9.10
CA VAL A 86 8.40 1.14 -9.91
C VAL A 86 7.01 0.86 -9.32
N ILE A 87 6.73 -0.39 -8.96
CA ILE A 87 5.44 -0.77 -8.38
C ILE A 87 5.27 -0.12 -6.98
N ALA A 88 6.31 -0.16 -6.14
CA ALA A 88 6.27 0.43 -4.80
C ALA A 88 6.04 1.95 -4.85
N GLU A 89 6.70 2.67 -5.75
CA GLU A 89 6.50 4.11 -5.95
C GLU A 89 5.05 4.41 -6.37
N ALA A 90 4.46 3.61 -7.27
CA ALA A 90 3.05 3.76 -7.68
C ALA A 90 2.08 3.48 -6.51
N VAL A 91 2.34 2.45 -5.70
CA VAL A 91 1.56 2.16 -4.48
C VAL A 91 1.62 3.32 -3.50
N VAL A 92 2.81 3.86 -3.25
CA VAL A 92 3.01 4.99 -2.33
C VAL A 92 2.27 6.22 -2.79
N GLU A 93 2.35 6.56 -4.08
CA GLU A 93 1.65 7.71 -4.66
C GLU A 93 0.13 7.56 -4.52
N GLU A 94 -0.41 6.39 -4.86
CA GLU A 94 -1.85 6.15 -4.78
C GLU A 94 -2.37 6.17 -3.33
N LEU A 95 -1.67 5.57 -2.38
CA LEU A 95 -2.05 5.62 -0.97
C LEU A 95 -2.00 7.05 -0.40
N ARG A 96 -1.01 7.85 -0.79
CA ARG A 96 -0.91 9.27 -0.41
C ARG A 96 -2.05 10.11 -0.97
N THR A 97 -2.48 9.87 -2.21
CA THR A 97 -3.65 10.56 -2.79
C THR A 97 -4.94 10.24 -2.04
N ARG A 98 -5.01 9.10 -1.36
CA ARG A 98 -6.11 8.68 -0.48
C ARG A 98 -5.99 9.19 0.96
N GLY A 99 -4.96 9.99 1.26
CA GLY A 99 -4.76 10.67 2.54
C GLY A 99 -3.87 9.97 3.54
N ALA A 100 -3.27 8.82 3.21
CA ALA A 100 -2.33 8.14 4.10
C ALA A 100 -0.99 8.88 4.21
N THR A 101 -0.34 8.74 5.36
CA THR A 101 1.10 8.98 5.51
C THR A 101 1.83 7.69 5.12
N VAL A 102 2.70 7.74 4.11
CA VAL A 102 3.34 6.53 3.60
C VAL A 102 4.86 6.71 3.54
N ASP A 103 5.57 5.77 4.15
CA ASP A 103 7.02 5.62 4.02
C ASP A 103 7.35 4.63 2.90
N LEU A 104 8.18 5.08 1.96
CA LEU A 104 8.89 4.19 1.06
C LEU A 104 10.21 3.81 1.71
N LEU A 105 10.42 2.51 1.91
CA LEU A 105 11.56 1.92 2.60
C LEU A 105 12.41 1.12 1.62
N ALA A 106 13.72 1.12 1.83
CA ALA A 106 14.63 0.20 1.16
C ALA A 106 14.57 -1.19 1.81
N GLU A 107 15.19 -2.20 1.18
CA GLU A 107 15.23 -3.58 1.69
C GLU A 107 15.74 -3.65 3.13
N PHE A 108 16.91 -3.08 3.40
CA PHE A 108 17.52 -2.99 4.74
C PHE A 108 17.53 -1.54 5.23
N ASP A 109 16.36 -0.91 5.27
CA ASP A 109 16.24 0.47 5.76
C ASP A 109 16.46 0.50 7.27
N GLY A 110 17.30 1.41 7.74
CA GLY A 110 17.58 1.56 9.18
C GLY A 110 16.37 1.91 10.03
N ARG A 111 15.27 2.37 9.41
CA ARG A 111 13.99 2.64 10.08
C ARG A 111 13.18 1.38 10.40
N LEU A 112 13.54 0.20 9.85
CA LEU A 112 12.83 -1.04 10.10
C LEU A 112 12.85 -1.45 11.58
N SER A 113 13.92 -1.15 12.29
CA SER A 113 14.04 -1.50 13.72
C SER A 113 12.93 -0.88 14.57
N GLY A 114 11.99 -1.70 15.05
CA GLY A 114 10.85 -1.27 15.84
C GLY A 114 9.81 -0.46 15.08
N TYR A 115 9.82 -0.50 13.73
CA TYR A 115 8.91 0.26 12.87
C TYR A 115 7.44 -0.01 13.20
N ARG A 116 6.64 1.05 13.31
CA ARG A 116 5.22 0.98 13.64
C ARG A 116 4.39 1.59 12.53
N ALA A 117 3.39 0.83 12.04
CA ALA A 117 2.45 1.26 11.03
C ALA A 117 1.10 0.54 11.18
N ALA A 118 0.06 1.10 10.57
CA ALA A 118 -1.25 0.46 10.46
C ALA A 118 -1.22 -0.75 9.50
N ALA A 119 -0.32 -0.71 8.50
CA ALA A 119 -0.02 -1.84 7.61
C ALA A 119 1.43 -1.71 7.10
N PHE A 120 2.08 -2.85 6.88
CA PHE A 120 3.41 -2.94 6.31
C PHE A 120 3.42 -3.99 5.19
N VAL A 121 3.83 -3.60 3.98
CA VAL A 121 3.88 -4.49 2.82
C VAL A 121 5.24 -4.39 2.14
N SER A 122 5.93 -5.53 2.00
CA SER A 122 7.11 -5.64 1.15
C SER A 122 6.72 -6.14 -0.23
N ILE A 123 7.22 -5.47 -1.26
CA ILE A 123 6.87 -5.70 -2.67
C ILE A 123 8.08 -6.29 -3.37
N HIS A 124 7.90 -7.50 -3.89
CA HIS A 124 8.87 -8.29 -4.62
C HIS A 124 8.30 -8.77 -5.95
N ALA A 125 9.14 -9.36 -6.81
CA ALA A 125 8.76 -10.04 -8.03
C ALA A 125 9.62 -11.30 -8.19
N ASP A 126 8.99 -12.39 -8.59
CA ASP A 126 9.62 -13.72 -8.64
C ASP A 126 10.54 -13.89 -9.85
N SER A 127 11.28 -14.96 -9.82
CA SER A 127 12.34 -15.37 -10.75
C SER A 127 12.01 -15.15 -12.24
N CYS A 128 13.06 -14.84 -13.00
CA CYS A 128 13.05 -14.83 -14.46
C CYS A 128 13.42 -16.18 -15.12
N GLN A 129 13.72 -17.19 -14.33
CA GLN A 129 14.25 -18.46 -14.82
C GLN A 129 13.19 -19.53 -15.05
N VAL A 130 12.04 -19.41 -14.38
CA VAL A 130 10.95 -20.38 -14.47
C VAL A 130 9.82 -19.86 -15.36
N ASP A 131 9.15 -20.78 -16.05
CA ASP A 131 8.03 -20.46 -16.94
C ASP A 131 6.71 -20.67 -16.19
N LEU A 132 6.56 -19.94 -15.10
CA LEU A 132 5.38 -19.92 -14.27
C LEU A 132 4.77 -18.50 -14.30
N SER A 133 3.44 -18.44 -14.20
CA SER A 133 2.69 -17.19 -14.09
C SER A 133 1.87 -17.20 -12.82
N GLY A 134 1.77 -16.07 -12.15
CA GLY A 134 0.98 -15.90 -10.94
C GLY A 134 1.72 -15.17 -9.84
N TYR A 135 1.03 -14.94 -8.74
CA TYR A 135 1.53 -14.16 -7.62
C TYR A 135 1.45 -14.95 -6.29
N LYS A 136 2.18 -14.48 -5.30
CA LYS A 136 2.23 -15.07 -3.96
C LYS A 136 2.14 -14.00 -2.89
N VAL A 137 1.52 -14.34 -1.76
CA VAL A 137 1.55 -13.50 -0.56
C VAL A 137 1.97 -14.38 0.61
N ALA A 138 2.85 -13.86 1.44
CA ALA A 138 3.24 -14.50 2.68
C ALA A 138 3.24 -13.52 3.85
N ARG A 139 3.21 -14.08 5.04
CA ARG A 139 3.34 -13.41 6.33
C ARG A 139 4.28 -14.22 7.20
N LEU A 140 4.69 -13.67 8.35
CA LEU A 140 5.51 -14.43 9.30
C LEU A 140 4.81 -15.75 9.66
N ASP A 141 5.48 -16.84 9.40
CA ASP A 141 5.10 -18.19 9.85
C ASP A 141 6.35 -18.97 10.21
N THR A 142 6.60 -19.11 11.48
CA THR A 142 7.76 -19.86 11.99
C THR A 142 7.35 -21.14 12.71
N GLY A 143 6.05 -21.50 12.70
CA GLY A 143 5.53 -22.63 13.48
C GLY A 143 5.45 -22.36 14.98
N GLU A 144 6.42 -21.62 15.55
CA GLU A 144 6.44 -21.22 16.97
C GLU A 144 5.91 -19.79 17.18
N LEU A 145 6.17 -18.90 16.22
CA LEU A 145 5.62 -17.54 16.18
C LEU A 145 4.59 -17.49 15.05
N ALA A 146 3.36 -17.79 15.37
CA ALA A 146 2.25 -17.57 14.45
C ALA A 146 2.14 -16.07 14.17
N SER A 147 1.87 -15.72 12.90
CA SER A 147 1.58 -14.33 12.55
C SER A 147 0.41 -13.81 13.36
N SER A 148 0.42 -12.52 13.65
CA SER A 148 -0.73 -11.89 14.30
C SER A 148 -1.99 -12.10 13.45
N PRO A 149 -3.19 -12.22 14.06
CA PRO A 149 -4.45 -12.29 13.30
C PRO A 149 -4.61 -11.11 12.33
N ALA A 150 -4.03 -9.95 12.65
CA ALA A 150 -4.03 -8.79 11.79
C ALA A 150 -3.17 -9.01 10.52
N SER A 151 -1.97 -9.58 10.64
CA SER A 151 -1.15 -9.95 9.48
C SER A 151 -1.82 -11.02 8.61
N ALA A 152 -2.55 -11.95 9.21
CA ALA A 152 -3.34 -12.93 8.48
C ALA A 152 -4.41 -12.24 7.60
N ARG A 153 -5.20 -11.33 8.19
CA ARG A 153 -6.21 -10.58 7.44
C ARG A 153 -5.61 -9.69 6.34
N LEU A 154 -4.45 -9.04 6.61
CA LEU A 154 -3.76 -8.27 5.59
C LEU A 154 -3.35 -9.15 4.40
N ALA A 155 -2.77 -10.32 4.67
CA ALA A 155 -2.41 -11.27 3.62
C ALA A 155 -3.64 -11.78 2.85
N ASP A 156 -4.75 -12.08 3.53
CA ASP A 156 -6.00 -12.54 2.89
C ASP A 156 -6.60 -11.45 1.99
N CYS A 157 -6.60 -10.19 2.42
CA CYS A 157 -7.01 -9.04 1.60
C CYS A 157 -6.11 -8.88 0.37
N LEU A 158 -4.78 -8.98 0.53
CA LEU A 158 -3.84 -8.93 -0.59
C LEU A 158 -4.06 -10.08 -1.57
N TRP A 159 -4.28 -11.32 -1.08
CA TRP A 159 -4.61 -12.46 -1.92
C TRP A 159 -5.86 -12.22 -2.77
N GLN A 160 -6.90 -11.64 -2.18
CA GLN A 160 -8.17 -11.42 -2.86
C GLN A 160 -8.10 -10.27 -3.87
N GLU A 161 -7.64 -9.10 -3.42
CA GLU A 161 -7.72 -7.88 -4.21
C GLU A 161 -6.68 -7.86 -5.34
N TYR A 162 -5.51 -8.47 -5.13
CA TYR A 162 -4.49 -8.53 -6.17
C TYR A 162 -4.92 -9.43 -7.34
N GLU A 163 -5.58 -10.56 -7.07
CA GLU A 163 -6.18 -11.41 -8.09
C GLU A 163 -7.22 -10.66 -8.92
N LEU A 164 -8.13 -9.95 -8.24
CA LEU A 164 -9.18 -9.17 -8.91
C LEU A 164 -8.61 -8.07 -9.82
N ALA A 165 -7.56 -7.38 -9.38
CA ALA A 165 -6.95 -6.30 -10.14
C ALA A 165 -6.12 -6.79 -11.33
N THR A 166 -5.36 -7.88 -11.15
CA THR A 166 -4.36 -8.32 -12.13
C THR A 166 -4.86 -9.46 -13.01
N GLY A 167 -5.76 -10.29 -12.51
CA GLY A 167 -6.19 -11.55 -13.17
C GLY A 167 -5.13 -12.64 -13.11
N LEU A 168 -4.02 -12.44 -12.38
CA LEU A 168 -3.00 -13.47 -12.20
C LEU A 168 -3.51 -14.60 -11.29
N PRO A 169 -3.14 -15.86 -11.57
CA PRO A 169 -3.48 -16.97 -10.70
C PRO A 169 -2.68 -16.91 -9.38
N ARG A 170 -3.28 -17.43 -8.31
CA ARG A 170 -2.60 -17.61 -7.03
C ARG A 170 -1.61 -18.75 -7.08
N HIS A 171 -0.42 -18.55 -6.50
CA HIS A 171 0.62 -19.58 -6.39
C HIS A 171 0.98 -19.90 -4.92
N PRO A 172 0.04 -20.34 -4.08
CA PRO A 172 0.30 -20.59 -2.65
C PRO A 172 1.33 -21.69 -2.41
N ASN A 173 1.39 -22.69 -3.30
CA ASN A 173 2.29 -23.83 -3.16
C ASN A 173 3.76 -23.51 -3.48
N THR A 174 4.04 -22.30 -3.96
CA THR A 174 5.41 -21.84 -4.25
C THR A 174 5.84 -20.71 -3.31
N VAL A 175 5.07 -20.43 -2.25
CA VAL A 175 5.53 -19.58 -1.14
C VAL A 175 6.75 -20.25 -0.52
N THR A 176 7.88 -19.55 -0.49
CA THR A 176 9.14 -20.07 0.01
C THR A 176 9.25 -19.89 1.52
N PHE A 177 10.16 -20.66 2.11
CA PHE A 177 10.53 -20.50 3.50
C PHE A 177 11.05 -19.09 3.80
N ASP A 178 11.83 -18.50 2.89
CA ASP A 178 12.40 -17.16 3.05
C ASP A 178 11.32 -16.09 3.04
N MET A 179 10.28 -16.21 2.21
CA MET A 179 9.12 -15.31 2.26
C MET A 179 8.43 -15.36 3.62
N SER A 180 8.21 -16.58 4.17
CA SER A 180 7.54 -16.76 5.46
C SER A 180 8.41 -16.30 6.65
N ARG A 181 9.70 -16.13 6.44
CA ARG A 181 10.68 -15.65 7.43
C ARG A 181 11.40 -14.38 6.99
N TYR A 182 10.76 -13.63 6.13
CA TYR A 182 11.31 -12.37 5.64
C TYR A 182 11.87 -11.53 6.78
N HIS A 183 13.09 -11.00 6.61
CA HIS A 183 13.84 -10.38 7.70
C HIS A 183 13.06 -9.25 8.39
N ALA A 184 12.39 -8.39 7.62
CA ALA A 184 11.67 -7.24 8.16
C ALA A 184 10.56 -7.65 9.15
N PHE A 185 9.95 -8.82 9.03
CA PHE A 185 8.94 -9.29 9.99
C PHE A 185 9.46 -9.45 11.42
N ARG A 186 10.78 -9.58 11.57
CA ARG A 186 11.45 -9.70 12.88
C ARG A 186 12.04 -8.37 13.35
N GLU A 187 12.17 -7.41 12.47
CA GLU A 187 12.74 -6.10 12.75
C GLU A 187 11.68 -5.09 13.16
N ILE A 188 10.52 -5.11 12.51
CA ILE A 188 9.41 -4.21 12.80
C ILE A 188 8.77 -4.52 14.16
N ALA A 189 8.01 -3.57 14.71
CA ALA A 189 7.26 -3.81 15.95
C ALA A 189 6.27 -4.98 15.78
N PRO A 190 6.19 -5.93 16.75
CA PRO A 190 5.30 -7.11 16.64
C PRO A 190 3.81 -6.78 16.48
N THR A 191 3.42 -5.55 16.82
CA THR A 191 2.04 -5.06 16.66
C THR A 191 1.75 -4.52 15.27
N THR A 192 2.75 -4.38 14.39
CA THR A 192 2.59 -3.90 13.02
C THR A 192 2.13 -5.05 12.13
N PRO A 193 0.90 -5.01 11.55
CA PRO A 193 0.45 -6.01 10.60
C PRO A 193 1.34 -5.99 9.34
N ALA A 194 1.86 -7.16 8.96
CA ALA A 194 2.87 -7.24 7.90
C ALA A 194 2.63 -8.40 6.92
N ALA A 195 2.91 -8.14 5.65
CA ALA A 195 2.93 -9.14 4.59
C ALA A 195 4.03 -8.83 3.56
N ILE A 196 4.45 -9.86 2.82
CA ILE A 196 5.27 -9.77 1.61
C ILE A 196 4.45 -10.28 0.43
N ILE A 197 4.56 -9.63 -0.70
CA ILE A 197 3.93 -10.05 -1.96
C ILE A 197 4.98 -10.19 -3.06
N GLU A 198 4.96 -11.35 -3.74
CA GLU A 198 5.59 -11.54 -5.05
C GLU A 198 4.55 -11.19 -6.11
N THR A 199 4.75 -10.09 -6.80
CA THR A 199 3.75 -9.48 -7.70
C THR A 199 3.57 -10.21 -9.02
N GLY A 200 4.43 -11.17 -9.32
CA GLY A 200 4.41 -12.00 -10.54
C GLY A 200 5.80 -12.50 -10.88
N PHE A 201 5.88 -13.41 -11.85
CA PHE A 201 7.16 -13.91 -12.35
C PHE A 201 7.70 -12.97 -13.44
N LEU A 202 8.95 -12.52 -13.30
CA LEU A 202 9.61 -11.58 -14.21
C LEU A 202 9.66 -12.07 -15.67
N LYS A 203 9.52 -13.38 -15.91
CA LYS A 203 9.47 -13.96 -17.26
C LYS A 203 8.04 -13.94 -17.82
N ALA A 204 7.13 -14.67 -17.20
CA ALA A 204 5.80 -14.90 -17.75
C ALA A 204 4.85 -13.72 -17.56
N ASP A 205 4.98 -12.99 -16.43
CA ASP A 205 4.09 -11.87 -16.10
C ASP A 205 4.72 -10.51 -16.45
N ARG A 206 5.80 -10.53 -17.22
CA ARG A 206 6.61 -9.35 -17.57
C ARG A 206 5.77 -8.17 -18.09
N SER A 207 4.81 -8.45 -18.98
CA SER A 207 3.96 -7.41 -19.55
C SER A 207 3.17 -6.65 -18.49
N LEU A 208 2.61 -7.36 -17.51
CA LEU A 208 1.94 -6.74 -16.37
C LEU A 208 2.94 -5.92 -15.56
N LEU A 209 4.07 -6.51 -15.20
CA LEU A 209 5.02 -5.92 -14.26
C LEU A 209 5.76 -4.70 -14.82
N THR A 210 5.99 -4.63 -16.13
CA THR A 210 6.80 -3.55 -16.76
C THR A 210 6.00 -2.58 -17.62
N GLN A 211 4.84 -2.99 -18.17
CA GLN A 211 4.02 -2.17 -19.05
C GLN A 211 2.71 -1.71 -18.40
N GLN A 212 2.30 -2.35 -17.31
CA GLN A 212 1.08 -2.05 -16.56
C GLN A 212 1.33 -2.10 -15.04
N PRO A 213 2.44 -1.52 -14.53
CA PRO A 213 2.78 -1.59 -13.10
C PRO A 213 1.70 -0.95 -12.21
N GLU A 214 0.94 0.00 -12.75
CA GLU A 214 -0.20 0.61 -12.07
C GLU A 214 -1.33 -0.40 -11.74
N ARG A 215 -1.48 -1.49 -12.53
CA ARG A 215 -2.43 -2.55 -12.21
C ARG A 215 -1.96 -3.38 -11.01
N ALA A 216 -0.69 -3.70 -10.96
CA ALA A 216 -0.09 -4.38 -9.82
C ALA A 216 -0.20 -3.49 -8.57
N ALA A 217 0.13 -2.20 -8.69
CA ALA A 217 -0.01 -1.23 -7.62
C ALA A 217 -1.47 -1.12 -7.12
N ALA A 218 -2.45 -1.02 -8.04
CA ALA A 218 -3.87 -0.93 -7.69
C ALA A 218 -4.35 -2.14 -6.88
N GLY A 219 -3.89 -3.35 -7.22
CA GLY A 219 -4.21 -4.57 -6.46
C GLY A 219 -3.65 -4.54 -5.03
N ILE A 220 -2.42 -4.08 -4.86
CA ILE A 220 -1.79 -3.93 -3.54
C ILE A 220 -2.52 -2.86 -2.72
N VAL A 221 -2.81 -1.70 -3.32
CA VAL A 221 -3.57 -0.63 -2.67
C VAL A 221 -4.95 -1.10 -2.25
N ALA A 222 -5.68 -1.81 -3.12
CA ALA A 222 -6.99 -2.37 -2.80
C ALA A 222 -6.90 -3.36 -1.62
N GLY A 223 -5.87 -4.22 -1.58
CA GLY A 223 -5.63 -5.13 -0.46
C GLY A 223 -5.38 -4.40 0.86
N ILE A 224 -4.59 -3.34 0.86
CA ILE A 224 -4.35 -2.51 2.05
C ILE A 224 -5.65 -1.81 2.48
N VAL A 225 -6.42 -1.24 1.55
CA VAL A 225 -7.71 -0.60 1.84
C VAL A 225 -8.72 -1.59 2.40
N CYS A 226 -8.84 -2.80 1.80
CA CYS A 226 -9.67 -3.89 2.31
C CYS A 226 -9.33 -4.20 3.77
N PHE A 227 -8.05 -4.34 4.09
CA PHE A 227 -7.58 -4.63 5.45
C PHE A 227 -7.94 -3.51 6.44
N LEU A 228 -7.69 -2.25 6.09
CA LEU A 228 -7.93 -1.11 6.97
C LEU A 228 -9.43 -0.83 7.18
N ALA A 229 -10.27 -0.97 6.14
CA ALA A 229 -11.71 -0.82 6.23
C ALA A 229 -12.37 -1.85 7.18
N ASN A 230 -11.86 -3.08 7.20
CA ASN A 230 -12.35 -4.14 8.07
C ASN A 230 -11.88 -3.99 9.54
N HIS A 231 -10.97 -3.07 9.82
CA HIS A 231 -10.54 -2.74 11.19
C HIS A 231 -11.54 -1.84 11.93
N GLU A 232 -12.32 -1.02 11.21
CA GLU A 232 -13.29 -0.11 11.81
C GLU A 232 -14.62 -0.78 12.19
N GLY A 233 -14.87 -2.02 11.70
CA GLY A 233 -16.09 -2.78 11.98
C GLY A 233 -16.06 -3.67 13.21
N GLY A 234 -14.95 -3.72 13.92
CA GLY A 234 -14.72 -4.59 15.09
C GLY A 234 -14.32 -3.84 16.33
N ALA A 235 -15.15 -2.91 16.80
CA ALA A 235 -15.10 -2.52 18.21
C ALA A 235 -15.92 -3.53 19.03
N PRO A 236 -15.38 -4.04 20.15
CA PRO A 236 -16.09 -4.96 21.03
C PRO A 236 -17.30 -4.32 21.69
#